data_8a5f1ac3caf2829548dcd2faa12458fa
#
_entry.id   8a5f1ac3caf2829548dcd2faa12458fa
#
_cell.length_a   1.000
_cell.length_b   1.000
_cell.length_c   1.000
_cell.angle_alpha   90.00
_cell.angle_beta   90.00
_cell.angle_gamma   90.00
#
_symmetry.space_group_name_H-M   'P 1'
#
loop_
_entity.id
_entity.type
_entity.pdbx_description
1 polymer ?
#
loop_
_entity_poly.entity_id
_entity_poly.type
_entity_poly.pdbx_seq_one_letter_code
_entity_poly.pdbx_strand_id
1 'polypeptide(L)'
;MSEPVQSLMQAGAAAAPETVAESDTGFLWDFWYPALRSTEVRGNGLATAMLLEVPLVLGRTSDGKAFAMRDSCPHRGIPLSYGRFDGKTLECSYHGWKFEACTGQCVEIPSLTSQDKLKVERIFAGHYPCEERDGYFWVYMNSHGSRLPETIAAAPKLTTFSEKYRITHLACELPSHVDQGIIGLMDPAHGPFVHQSWYWRRRHSIHEKEKKFEPIPNGFRMSPHTPSSNSAPYRMLQKYTGEPVTTTIDFVLPNIRTEEIRSGKLWFSSRATVTPVRRDLCRIDFVAAWNLLLPVTIFRIFAKKFLRQDQETMILQAEGLKHNPRLMLIDDADRPAKWYFGLKANWLDSRRTGAAMVHPMSGPVTLHWRS
;
A
#
# COMPACT_ATOMS: atom_id res chain seq x y z
N MET A 1 -10.25 -44.10 39.20
CA MET A 1 -10.69 -43.41 37.99
C MET A 1 -10.36 -41.94 38.15
N SER A 2 -9.27 -41.47 37.53
CA SER A 2 -8.99 -40.06 37.23
C SER A 2 -7.54 -39.90 36.80
N GLU A 3 -7.32 -40.13 35.54
CA GLU A 3 -6.32 -39.49 34.72
C GLU A 3 -7.12 -38.98 33.50
N PRO A 4 -6.93 -37.84 32.98
CA PRO A 4 -5.69 -37.20 32.57
C PRO A 4 -5.70 -35.68 32.68
N VAL A 5 -5.03 -35.08 33.58
CA VAL A 5 -4.76 -33.64 33.65
C VAL A 5 -3.26 -33.32 33.60
N GLN A 6 -2.41 -34.33 33.74
CA GLN A 6 -0.95 -34.12 33.75
C GLN A 6 -0.26 -34.05 32.38
N SER A 7 -0.97 -34.32 31.29
CA SER A 7 -0.36 -34.32 29.93
C SER A 7 -0.29 -32.91 29.27
N LEU A 8 -0.91 -31.90 29.85
CA LEU A 8 -0.97 -30.55 29.25
C LEU A 8 0.12 -29.57 29.76
N MET A 9 0.96 -30.00 30.67
CA MET A 9 2.00 -29.12 31.23
C MET A 9 3.42 -29.33 30.68
N GLN A 10 3.63 -30.14 29.71
CA GLN A 10 4.96 -30.35 29.09
C GLN A 10 5.09 -29.83 27.63
N ALA A 11 4.20 -29.01 27.15
CA ALA A 11 4.42 -28.27 25.90
C ALA A 11 5.27 -27.02 26.20
N GLY A 12 6.56 -27.18 26.23
CA GLY A 12 7.51 -26.09 26.24
C GLY A 12 7.40 -25.28 24.95
N ALA A 13 7.68 -23.98 25.06
CA ALA A 13 7.71 -22.97 23.98
C ALA A 13 6.43 -23.00 23.14
N ALA A 14 5.47 -22.16 23.49
CA ALA A 14 4.32 -21.90 22.66
C ALA A 14 4.80 -21.52 21.25
N ALA A 15 4.62 -22.44 20.31
CA ALA A 15 4.64 -22.07 18.90
C ALA A 15 3.69 -20.89 18.74
N ALA A 16 4.14 -19.84 18.06
CA ALA A 16 3.26 -18.77 17.66
C ALA A 16 2.01 -19.40 17.01
N PRO A 17 0.79 -18.89 17.26
CA PRO A 17 -0.40 -19.46 16.66
C PRO A 17 -0.13 -19.59 15.16
N GLU A 18 -0.48 -20.74 14.57
CA GLU A 18 -0.38 -20.96 13.13
C GLU A 18 -1.12 -19.82 12.45
N THR A 19 -0.35 -18.85 12.01
CA THR A 19 -0.85 -17.79 11.13
C THR A 19 -1.23 -18.46 9.82
N VAL A 20 -2.38 -18.13 9.26
CA VAL A 20 -2.76 -18.46 7.88
C VAL A 20 -1.49 -18.34 7.03
N ALA A 21 -1.09 -19.43 6.40
CA ALA A 21 0.19 -19.50 5.70
C ALA A 21 0.28 -18.32 4.72
N GLU A 22 1.32 -17.52 4.81
CA GLU A 22 1.54 -16.31 3.98
C GLU A 22 1.39 -16.61 2.48
N SER A 23 1.73 -17.85 2.08
CA SER A 23 1.56 -18.35 0.73
C SER A 23 0.11 -18.42 0.25
N ASP A 24 -0.86 -18.43 1.15
CA ASP A 24 -2.28 -18.67 0.83
C ASP A 24 -3.08 -17.39 0.60
N THR A 25 -2.55 -16.23 1.02
CA THR A 25 -3.21 -14.92 0.85
C THR A 25 -2.91 -14.26 -0.48
N GLY A 26 -1.81 -14.61 -1.13
CA GLY A 26 -1.32 -13.98 -2.35
C GLY A 26 -0.79 -12.55 -2.12
N PHE A 27 -0.59 -12.11 -0.88
CA PHE A 27 -0.01 -10.81 -0.57
C PHE A 27 1.51 -10.81 -0.75
N LEU A 28 2.06 -9.62 -1.04
CA LEU A 28 3.50 -9.41 -1.11
C LEU A 28 3.99 -8.90 0.24
N TRP A 29 4.91 -9.62 0.84
CA TRP A 29 5.60 -9.25 2.08
C TRP A 29 6.97 -8.65 1.77
N ASP A 30 7.59 -8.07 2.80
CA ASP A 30 8.89 -7.39 2.74
C ASP A 30 8.85 -6.10 1.90
N PHE A 31 7.76 -5.34 2.08
CA PHE A 31 7.53 -4.05 1.46
C PHE A 31 6.92 -3.03 2.40
N TRP A 32 7.07 -1.76 2.04
CA TRP A 32 6.39 -0.65 2.68
C TRP A 32 4.95 -0.51 2.18
N TYR A 33 4.02 -0.34 3.13
CA TYR A 33 2.61 -0.06 2.86
C TYR A 33 2.15 1.17 3.63
N PRO A 34 1.35 2.08 3.05
CA PRO A 34 0.74 3.17 3.80
C PRO A 34 -0.36 2.57 4.69
N ALA A 35 -0.21 2.70 6.00
CA ALA A 35 -1.17 2.16 6.96
C ALA A 35 -2.35 3.10 7.19
N LEU A 36 -2.08 4.38 7.46
CA LEU A 36 -3.07 5.42 7.69
C LEU A 36 -2.46 6.81 7.45
N ARG A 37 -3.31 7.83 7.37
CA ARG A 37 -2.82 9.20 7.22
C ARG A 37 -2.31 9.74 8.55
N SER A 38 -1.26 10.58 8.49
CA SER A 38 -0.67 11.24 9.65
C SER A 38 -1.69 11.98 10.53
N THR A 39 -2.75 12.50 9.90
CA THR A 39 -3.83 13.24 10.58
C THR A 39 -4.79 12.36 11.36
N GLU A 40 -4.75 11.04 11.17
CA GLU A 40 -5.59 10.07 11.90
C GLU A 40 -4.99 9.73 13.27
N VAL A 41 -3.68 9.92 13.44
CA VAL A 41 -3.01 9.84 14.75
C VAL A 41 -2.94 11.24 15.36
N ARG A 42 -3.79 11.51 16.35
CA ARG A 42 -3.90 12.82 17.00
C ARG A 42 -3.01 12.89 18.25
N GLY A 43 -2.07 13.81 18.27
CA GLY A 43 -1.16 14.00 19.41
C GLY A 43 -0.44 12.69 19.78
N ASN A 44 -0.44 12.37 21.07
CA ASN A 44 0.09 11.10 21.61
C ASN A 44 -0.97 9.97 21.62
N GLY A 45 -2.03 10.10 20.82
CA GLY A 45 -3.06 9.08 20.71
C GLY A 45 -2.62 7.87 19.88
N LEU A 46 -3.39 6.79 20.02
CA LEU A 46 -3.24 5.60 19.22
C LEU A 46 -4.26 5.60 18.08
N ALA A 47 -3.91 4.99 16.97
CA ALA A 47 -4.82 4.67 15.88
C ALA A 47 -4.60 3.23 15.43
N THR A 48 -5.61 2.63 14.80
CA THR A 48 -5.54 1.25 14.34
C THR A 48 -5.63 1.17 12.82
N ALA A 49 -4.94 0.20 12.25
CA ALA A 49 -5.02 -0.14 10.84
C ALA A 49 -5.02 -1.66 10.65
N MET A 50 -5.47 -2.11 9.49
CA MET A 50 -5.33 -3.49 9.05
C MET A 50 -4.48 -3.49 7.77
N LEU A 51 -3.38 -4.23 7.77
CA LEU A 51 -2.53 -4.44 6.60
C LEU A 51 -2.27 -5.94 6.42
N LEU A 52 -2.50 -6.47 5.23
CA LEU A 52 -2.23 -7.87 4.92
C LEU A 52 -2.88 -8.84 5.94
N GLU A 53 -4.10 -8.53 6.41
CA GLU A 53 -4.81 -9.25 7.48
C GLU A 53 -4.15 -9.17 8.87
N VAL A 54 -3.15 -8.31 9.04
CA VAL A 54 -2.50 -8.07 10.34
C VAL A 54 -3.11 -6.82 10.97
N PRO A 55 -3.72 -6.94 12.16
CA PRO A 55 -4.17 -5.79 12.92
C PRO A 55 -2.95 -5.05 13.50
N LEU A 56 -2.93 -3.74 13.32
CA LEU A 56 -1.84 -2.87 13.77
C LEU A 56 -2.38 -1.77 14.70
N VAL A 57 -1.61 -1.45 15.72
CA VAL A 57 -1.72 -0.22 16.50
C VAL A 57 -0.53 0.68 16.16
N LEU A 58 -0.83 1.93 15.87
CA LEU A 58 0.15 2.93 15.45
C LEU A 58 0.04 4.17 16.36
N GLY A 59 1.16 4.86 16.51
CA GLY A 59 1.22 6.08 17.32
C GLY A 59 2.53 6.82 17.11
N ARG A 60 2.69 7.89 17.89
CA ARG A 60 3.97 8.60 18.04
C ARG A 60 4.41 8.55 19.49
N THR A 61 5.67 8.25 19.71
CA THR A 61 6.29 8.35 21.04
C THR A 61 6.39 9.81 21.49
N SER A 62 6.69 10.05 22.77
CA SER A 62 6.81 11.41 23.32
C SER A 62 7.86 12.27 22.60
N ASP A 63 8.89 11.64 22.02
CA ASP A 63 9.92 12.30 21.19
C ASP A 63 9.53 12.42 19.71
N GLY A 64 8.27 12.07 19.37
CA GLY A 64 7.71 12.23 18.02
C GLY A 64 8.03 11.11 17.04
N LYS A 65 8.68 10.02 17.46
CA LYS A 65 8.99 8.88 16.60
C LYS A 65 7.75 8.05 16.30
N ALA A 66 7.49 7.80 15.02
CA ALA A 66 6.41 6.92 14.59
C ALA A 66 6.70 5.46 14.96
N PHE A 67 5.69 4.73 15.39
CA PHE A 67 5.79 3.29 15.66
C PHE A 67 4.57 2.53 15.15
N ALA A 68 4.76 1.24 14.89
CA ALA A 68 3.70 0.30 14.55
C ALA A 68 3.94 -1.04 15.26
N MET A 69 2.93 -1.54 15.93
CA MET A 69 2.96 -2.83 16.59
C MET A 69 1.76 -3.67 16.15
N ARG A 70 1.88 -4.99 16.26
CA ARG A 70 0.71 -5.87 16.12
C ARG A 70 -0.28 -5.52 17.24
N ASP A 71 -1.52 -5.27 16.87
CA ASP A 71 -2.60 -4.92 17.80
C ASP A 71 -3.16 -6.18 18.48
N SER A 72 -2.28 -6.91 19.19
CA SER A 72 -2.64 -8.13 19.89
C SER A 72 -1.62 -8.41 20.97
N CYS A 73 -2.06 -8.47 22.24
CA CYS A 73 -1.22 -8.87 23.35
C CYS A 73 -0.88 -10.37 23.27
N PRO A 74 0.42 -10.75 23.31
CA PRO A 74 0.84 -12.15 23.17
C PRO A 74 0.37 -13.05 24.32
N HIS A 75 -0.11 -12.48 25.44
CA HIS A 75 -0.64 -13.25 26.55
C HIS A 75 -1.99 -13.90 26.22
N ARG A 76 -2.99 -13.12 25.79
CA ARG A 76 -4.36 -13.62 25.52
C ARG A 76 -5.08 -12.89 24.36
N GLY A 77 -4.34 -12.29 23.44
CA GLY A 77 -4.89 -11.74 22.21
C GLY A 77 -5.68 -10.43 22.33
N ILE A 78 -5.77 -9.83 23.53
CA ILE A 78 -6.47 -8.55 23.67
C ILE A 78 -5.78 -7.48 22.83
N PRO A 79 -6.54 -6.68 22.03
CA PRO A 79 -5.95 -5.59 21.26
C PRO A 79 -5.26 -4.58 22.19
N LEU A 80 -4.00 -4.27 21.88
CA LEU A 80 -3.18 -3.33 22.66
C LEU A 80 -3.69 -1.89 22.52
N SER A 81 -4.38 -1.58 21.42
CA SER A 81 -5.03 -0.27 21.20
C SER A 81 -6.07 0.11 22.24
N TYR A 82 -6.65 -0.87 22.95
CA TYR A 82 -7.58 -0.63 24.06
C TYR A 82 -6.86 -0.45 25.43
N GLY A 83 -5.53 -0.52 25.43
CA GLY A 83 -4.72 -0.33 26.61
C GLY A 83 -4.37 1.14 26.87
N ARG A 84 -3.33 1.36 27.66
CA ARG A 84 -2.83 2.69 27.99
C ARG A 84 -1.48 2.92 27.31
N PHE A 85 -1.33 4.08 26.72
CA PHE A 85 -0.05 4.51 26.15
C PHE A 85 0.46 5.72 26.94
N ASP A 86 1.68 5.62 27.49
CA ASP A 86 2.31 6.67 28.28
C ASP A 86 3.28 7.56 27.45
N GLY A 87 3.35 7.34 26.13
CA GLY A 87 4.27 8.01 25.22
C GLY A 87 5.57 7.21 24.96
N LYS A 88 5.76 6.08 25.65
CA LYS A 88 6.89 5.17 25.46
C LYS A 88 6.47 3.70 25.45
N THR A 89 5.55 3.31 26.33
CA THR A 89 5.10 1.93 26.50
C THR A 89 3.59 1.81 26.30
N LEU A 90 3.16 0.67 25.72
CA LEU A 90 1.77 0.24 25.68
C LEU A 90 1.50 -0.76 26.80
N GLU A 91 0.55 -0.44 27.67
CA GLU A 91 0.07 -1.31 28.74
C GLU A 91 -1.21 -2.02 28.29
N CYS A 92 -1.21 -3.34 28.29
CA CYS A 92 -2.38 -4.16 27.98
C CYS A 92 -3.47 -3.97 29.05
N SER A 93 -4.70 -3.69 28.61
CA SER A 93 -5.84 -3.42 29.50
C SER A 93 -6.29 -4.62 30.33
N TYR A 94 -5.82 -5.84 30.02
CA TYR A 94 -6.31 -7.05 30.72
C TYR A 94 -5.46 -7.41 31.93
N HIS A 95 -4.12 -7.51 31.79
CA HIS A 95 -3.24 -7.91 32.88
C HIS A 95 -2.05 -6.95 33.09
N GLY A 96 -2.08 -5.77 32.50
CA GLY A 96 -1.06 -4.74 32.71
C GLY A 96 0.31 -5.05 32.09
N TRP A 97 0.43 -6.03 31.19
CA TRP A 97 1.70 -6.27 30.51
C TRP A 97 2.09 -5.04 29.68
N LYS A 98 3.32 -4.57 29.86
CA LYS A 98 3.81 -3.37 29.19
C LYS A 98 4.83 -3.73 28.10
N PHE A 99 4.67 -3.11 26.96
CA PHE A 99 5.53 -3.32 25.79
C PHE A 99 6.12 -1.98 25.34
N GLU A 100 7.41 -1.96 25.09
CA GLU A 100 8.09 -0.80 24.51
C GLU A 100 7.60 -0.61 23.06
N ALA A 101 7.14 0.60 22.74
CA ALA A 101 6.40 0.87 21.52
C ALA A 101 7.23 0.69 20.23
N CYS A 102 8.53 1.02 20.25
CA CYS A 102 9.38 0.96 19.07
C CYS A 102 10.01 -0.41 18.79
N THR A 103 10.02 -1.30 19.77
CA THR A 103 10.65 -2.64 19.67
C THR A 103 9.65 -3.77 19.87
N GLY A 104 8.50 -3.48 20.49
CA GLY A 104 7.54 -4.49 20.90
C GLY A 104 8.00 -5.36 22.09
N GLN A 105 9.17 -5.10 22.66
CA GLN A 105 9.72 -5.86 23.79
C GLN A 105 8.86 -5.68 25.04
N CYS A 106 8.54 -6.78 25.70
CA CYS A 106 7.89 -6.72 27.02
C CYS A 106 8.87 -6.19 28.06
N VAL A 107 8.46 -5.15 28.81
CA VAL A 107 9.28 -4.52 29.84
C VAL A 107 8.78 -4.77 31.27
N GLU A 108 7.49 -5.14 31.39
CA GLU A 108 6.90 -5.39 32.71
C GLU A 108 5.72 -6.38 32.59
N ILE A 109 5.68 -7.30 33.56
CA ILE A 109 4.53 -8.19 33.79
C ILE A 109 4.18 -8.08 35.26
N PRO A 110 3.13 -7.34 35.66
CA PRO A 110 2.83 -7.01 37.04
C PRO A 110 2.53 -8.21 37.94
N SER A 111 2.11 -9.32 37.36
CA SER A 111 1.78 -10.55 38.13
C SER A 111 2.99 -11.41 38.50
N LEU A 112 4.19 -11.09 38.02
CA LEU A 112 5.40 -11.85 38.38
C LEU A 112 5.88 -11.53 39.78
N THR A 113 6.34 -12.56 40.46
CA THR A 113 6.96 -12.49 41.78
C THR A 113 8.49 -12.65 41.69
N SER A 114 9.19 -12.42 42.77
CA SER A 114 10.65 -12.63 42.86
C SER A 114 11.09 -14.08 42.66
N GLN A 115 10.16 -15.03 42.70
CA GLN A 115 10.42 -16.45 42.50
C GLN A 115 10.29 -16.89 41.02
N ASP A 116 9.68 -16.05 40.21
CA ASP A 116 9.48 -16.36 38.79
C ASP A 116 10.80 -16.24 38.00
N LYS A 117 11.08 -17.26 37.20
CA LYS A 117 12.29 -17.32 36.34
C LYS A 117 12.03 -16.89 34.90
N LEU A 118 10.83 -16.36 34.62
CA LEU A 118 10.45 -15.92 33.26
C LEU A 118 11.33 -14.75 32.83
N LYS A 119 11.94 -14.88 31.65
CA LYS A 119 12.75 -13.82 31.05
C LYS A 119 11.83 -12.89 30.23
N VAL A 120 11.32 -11.85 30.90
CA VAL A 120 10.36 -10.88 30.32
C VAL A 120 10.94 -10.24 29.07
N GLU A 121 12.23 -9.96 29.02
CA GLU A 121 12.93 -9.35 27.89
C GLU A 121 12.97 -10.23 26.61
N ARG A 122 12.55 -11.48 26.70
CA ARG A 122 12.41 -12.40 25.56
C ARG A 122 11.00 -12.45 24.98
N ILE A 123 10.07 -11.73 25.58
CA ILE A 123 8.68 -11.66 25.14
C ILE A 123 8.50 -10.40 24.29
N PHE A 124 7.89 -10.55 23.13
CA PHE A 124 7.63 -9.46 22.21
C PHE A 124 6.16 -9.48 21.75
N ALA A 125 5.50 -8.33 21.75
CA ALA A 125 4.39 -8.09 20.85
C ALA A 125 5.00 -7.74 19.49
N GLY A 126 4.53 -8.33 18.40
CA GLY A 126 5.08 -8.08 17.07
C GLY A 126 5.18 -6.59 16.78
N HIS A 127 6.32 -6.13 16.27
CA HIS A 127 6.51 -4.75 15.85
C HIS A 127 6.99 -4.71 14.40
N TYR A 128 6.78 -3.58 13.74
CA TYR A 128 7.11 -3.36 12.34
C TYR A 128 7.84 -2.04 12.18
N PRO A 129 8.89 -1.95 11.35
CA PRO A 129 9.50 -0.67 11.02
C PRO A 129 8.44 0.31 10.51
N CYS A 130 8.47 1.52 11.05
CA CYS A 130 7.46 2.54 10.76
C CYS A 130 8.12 3.88 10.48
N GLU A 131 7.72 4.53 9.39
CA GLU A 131 8.13 5.89 9.02
C GLU A 131 6.91 6.77 8.75
N GLU A 132 6.99 8.03 9.17
CA GLU A 132 6.01 9.03 8.76
C GLU A 132 6.56 9.84 7.59
N ARG A 133 5.89 9.76 6.43
CA ARG A 133 6.34 10.41 5.20
C ARG A 133 5.17 10.80 4.29
N ASP A 134 5.25 11.98 3.69
CA ASP A 134 4.23 12.52 2.77
C ASP A 134 2.80 12.46 3.34
N GLY A 135 2.65 12.66 4.66
CA GLY A 135 1.36 12.64 5.34
C GLY A 135 0.77 11.26 5.58
N TYR A 136 1.57 10.19 5.51
CA TYR A 136 1.20 8.82 5.85
C TYR A 136 2.14 8.21 6.87
N PHE A 137 1.61 7.33 7.71
CA PHE A 137 2.36 6.29 8.41
C PHE A 137 2.59 5.14 7.44
N TRP A 138 3.85 4.92 7.09
CA TRP A 138 4.30 3.78 6.30
C TRP A 138 4.78 2.69 7.24
N VAL A 139 4.36 1.46 6.98
CA VAL A 139 4.76 0.29 7.75
C VAL A 139 5.43 -0.72 6.82
N TYR A 140 6.63 -1.15 7.19
CA TYR A 140 7.31 -2.22 6.48
C TYR A 140 6.80 -3.56 6.99
N MET A 141 6.00 -4.22 6.16
CA MET A 141 5.39 -5.50 6.49
C MET A 141 6.35 -6.64 6.14
N ASN A 142 7.22 -7.00 7.09
CA ASN A 142 8.09 -8.15 6.92
C ASN A 142 7.33 -9.46 7.14
N SER A 143 7.75 -10.50 6.39
CA SER A 143 7.18 -11.84 6.50
C SER A 143 7.38 -12.41 7.91
N HIS A 144 6.41 -13.18 8.40
CA HIS A 144 6.43 -13.75 9.74
C HIS A 144 7.65 -14.67 9.93
N GLY A 145 8.40 -14.40 11.01
CA GLY A 145 9.62 -15.16 11.34
C GLY A 145 10.84 -14.83 10.48
N SER A 146 10.72 -13.98 9.45
CA SER A 146 11.89 -13.49 8.72
C SER A 146 12.66 -12.46 9.54
N ARG A 147 13.97 -12.61 9.58
CA ARG A 147 14.86 -11.58 10.11
C ARG A 147 14.73 -10.34 9.22
N LEU A 148 14.58 -9.17 9.84
CA LEU A 148 14.63 -7.91 9.10
C LEU A 148 15.94 -7.83 8.32
N PRO A 149 15.92 -7.35 7.07
CA PRO A 149 17.15 -7.06 6.34
C PRO A 149 18.04 -6.11 7.15
N GLU A 150 19.36 -6.24 7.01
CA GLU A 150 20.31 -5.34 7.68
C GLU A 150 20.06 -3.87 7.31
N THR A 151 19.57 -3.63 6.10
CA THR A 151 19.20 -2.31 5.63
C THR A 151 17.84 -2.37 4.94
N ILE A 152 16.89 -1.59 5.44
CA ILE A 152 15.60 -1.37 4.81
C ILE A 152 15.66 -0.01 4.09
N ALA A 153 15.39 0.00 2.80
CA ALA A 153 15.26 1.26 2.07
C ALA A 153 14.17 2.14 2.71
N ALA A 154 14.34 3.44 2.69
CA ALA A 154 13.36 4.37 3.23
C ALA A 154 11.99 4.22 2.54
N ALA A 155 10.91 4.54 3.26
CA ALA A 155 9.56 4.51 2.71
C ALA A 155 9.43 5.37 1.43
N PRO A 156 8.57 4.98 0.48
CA PRO A 156 8.41 5.69 -0.79
C PRO A 156 8.05 7.16 -0.59
N LYS A 157 8.71 8.03 -1.35
CA LYS A 157 8.50 9.48 -1.32
C LYS A 157 7.82 9.95 -2.61
N LEU A 158 6.90 10.91 -2.48
CA LEU A 158 6.35 11.62 -3.63
C LEU A 158 7.41 12.54 -4.23
N THR A 159 7.57 12.49 -5.55
CA THR A 159 8.48 13.40 -6.25
C THR A 159 7.91 14.82 -6.25
N THR A 160 8.69 15.77 -5.77
CA THR A 160 8.38 17.20 -5.83
C THR A 160 9.53 17.93 -6.52
N PHE A 161 9.19 18.90 -7.37
CA PHE A 161 10.16 19.58 -8.24
C PHE A 161 10.41 21.04 -7.85
N SER A 162 9.75 21.50 -6.78
CA SER A 162 9.97 22.83 -6.19
C SER A 162 9.53 22.83 -4.74
N GLU A 163 10.02 23.78 -3.94
CA GLU A 163 9.65 23.93 -2.52
C GLU A 163 8.21 24.44 -2.33
N LYS A 164 7.71 25.22 -3.30
CA LYS A 164 6.36 25.77 -3.26
C LYS A 164 5.42 24.91 -4.10
N TYR A 165 4.53 24.17 -3.42
CA TYR A 165 3.54 23.31 -4.05
C TYR A 165 2.27 23.19 -3.20
N ARG A 166 1.22 22.73 -3.83
CA ARG A 166 -0.01 22.27 -3.18
C ARG A 166 0.02 20.77 -3.07
N ILE A 167 -0.53 20.23 -1.99
CA ILE A 167 -0.64 18.78 -1.78
C ILE A 167 -2.05 18.41 -1.34
N THR A 168 -2.50 17.24 -1.73
CA THR A 168 -3.76 16.66 -1.24
C THR A 168 -3.68 15.16 -1.14
N HIS A 169 -4.49 14.61 -0.23
CA HIS A 169 -4.61 13.20 0.05
C HIS A 169 -6.06 12.78 -0.09
N LEU A 170 -6.30 11.65 -0.76
CA LEU A 170 -7.59 11.02 -0.93
C LEU A 170 -7.43 9.52 -0.69
N ALA A 171 -8.50 8.85 -0.27
CA ALA A 171 -8.53 7.41 -0.17
C ALA A 171 -9.94 6.89 -0.44
N CYS A 172 -10.04 5.66 -0.91
CA CYS A 172 -11.28 4.91 -0.96
C CYS A 172 -10.99 3.41 -0.80
N GLU A 173 -11.92 2.71 -0.20
CA GLU A 173 -11.90 1.25 -0.10
C GLU A 173 -12.49 0.62 -1.35
N LEU A 174 -11.89 -0.48 -1.79
CA LEU A 174 -12.32 -1.28 -2.91
C LEU A 174 -12.67 -2.68 -2.38
N PRO A 175 -13.91 -3.17 -2.52
CA PRO A 175 -14.32 -4.50 -2.08
C PRO A 175 -13.80 -5.57 -3.04
N SER A 176 -12.50 -5.77 -3.06
CA SER A 176 -11.80 -6.61 -4.04
C SER A 176 -10.44 -7.02 -3.51
N HIS A 177 -9.94 -8.15 -4.01
CA HIS A 177 -8.54 -8.53 -3.79
C HIS A 177 -7.59 -7.47 -4.36
N VAL A 178 -6.46 -7.27 -3.69
CA VAL A 178 -5.46 -6.25 -4.09
C VAL A 178 -5.02 -6.36 -5.54
N ASP A 179 -4.90 -7.56 -6.09
CA ASP A 179 -4.51 -7.77 -7.49
C ASP A 179 -5.50 -7.12 -8.46
N GLN A 180 -6.80 -7.21 -8.19
CA GLN A 180 -7.83 -6.58 -9.03
C GLN A 180 -7.74 -5.05 -8.96
N GLY A 181 -7.51 -4.51 -7.77
CA GLY A 181 -7.29 -3.07 -7.60
C GLY A 181 -6.04 -2.58 -8.34
N ILE A 182 -4.94 -3.35 -8.31
CA ILE A 182 -3.69 -2.99 -9.01
C ILE A 182 -3.88 -3.05 -10.53
N ILE A 183 -4.43 -4.14 -11.07
CA ILE A 183 -4.62 -4.22 -12.52
C ILE A 183 -5.61 -3.17 -13.03
N GLY A 184 -6.66 -2.83 -12.26
CA GLY A 184 -7.55 -1.73 -12.56
C GLY A 184 -6.84 -0.38 -12.58
N LEU A 185 -5.96 -0.12 -11.61
CA LEU A 185 -5.15 1.11 -11.55
C LEU A 185 -4.17 1.22 -12.73
N MET A 186 -3.69 0.09 -13.24
CA MET A 186 -2.71 0.02 -14.33
C MET A 186 -3.34 -0.06 -15.73
N ASP A 187 -4.63 -0.30 -15.83
CA ASP A 187 -5.34 -0.43 -17.10
C ASP A 187 -5.33 0.90 -17.90
N PRO A 188 -4.73 0.94 -19.09
CA PRO A 188 -4.70 2.15 -19.90
C PRO A 188 -5.98 2.37 -20.74
N ALA A 189 -6.88 1.38 -20.80
CA ALA A 189 -8.01 1.35 -21.73
C ALA A 189 -9.35 1.78 -21.10
N HIS A 190 -9.55 1.62 -19.79
CA HIS A 190 -10.84 1.88 -19.12
C HIS A 190 -11.29 3.36 -19.13
N GLY A 191 -10.35 4.30 -19.25
CA GLY A 191 -10.61 5.73 -19.06
C GLY A 191 -11.79 6.31 -19.87
N PRO A 192 -12.00 6.01 -21.17
CA PRO A 192 -13.13 6.49 -21.94
C PRO A 192 -14.48 5.90 -21.55
N PHE A 193 -14.48 4.82 -20.79
CA PHE A 193 -15.68 4.09 -20.37
C PHE A 193 -16.07 4.38 -18.93
N VAL A 194 -15.11 4.34 -18.02
CA VAL A 194 -15.30 4.56 -16.59
C VAL A 194 -15.29 6.05 -16.25
N HIS A 195 -14.29 6.80 -16.75
CA HIS A 195 -14.09 8.21 -16.42
C HIS A 195 -14.67 9.18 -17.45
N GLN A 196 -15.80 8.83 -18.03
CA GLN A 196 -16.44 9.71 -19.01
C GLN A 196 -16.82 11.07 -18.42
N SER A 197 -16.38 12.15 -19.07
CA SER A 197 -16.84 13.49 -18.76
C SER A 197 -16.64 14.43 -19.97
N TRP A 198 -17.33 15.58 -19.96
CA TRP A 198 -17.23 16.56 -21.05
C TRP A 198 -15.82 17.17 -21.19
N TYR A 199 -15.05 17.17 -20.11
CA TYR A 199 -13.67 17.73 -20.05
C TYR A 199 -12.57 16.67 -20.14
N TRP A 200 -12.91 15.40 -20.08
CA TRP A 200 -11.97 14.28 -20.14
C TRP A 200 -12.22 13.44 -21.40
N ARG A 201 -12.02 12.16 -21.34
CA ARG A 201 -12.18 11.24 -22.47
C ARG A 201 -13.65 10.84 -22.64
N ARG A 202 -14.07 10.59 -23.91
CA ARG A 202 -15.41 10.12 -24.24
C ARG A 202 -15.33 8.94 -25.19
N ARG A 203 -16.36 8.11 -25.27
CA ARG A 203 -16.42 6.96 -26.20
C ARG A 203 -16.14 7.34 -27.65
N HIS A 204 -16.67 8.44 -28.12
CA HIS A 204 -16.45 8.90 -29.49
C HIS A 204 -15.07 9.55 -29.73
N SER A 205 -14.28 9.77 -28.70
CA SER A 205 -12.91 10.27 -28.83
C SER A 205 -11.85 9.14 -28.74
N ILE A 206 -12.27 7.89 -28.76
CA ILE A 206 -11.39 6.72 -28.76
C ILE A 206 -10.58 6.70 -30.06
N HIS A 207 -9.27 6.59 -29.92
CA HIS A 207 -8.31 6.48 -31.02
C HIS A 207 -7.19 5.53 -30.67
N GLU A 208 -6.41 5.12 -31.63
CA GLU A 208 -5.21 4.30 -31.42
C GLU A 208 -4.15 5.09 -30.66
N LYS A 209 -3.48 4.41 -29.76
CA LYS A 209 -2.38 4.93 -28.96
C LYS A 209 -1.20 3.98 -29.06
N GLU A 210 -0.03 4.59 -29.13
CA GLU A 210 1.24 3.92 -29.12
C GLU A 210 2.05 4.49 -27.96
N LYS A 211 2.53 3.64 -27.05
CA LYS A 211 3.35 4.05 -25.92
C LYS A 211 4.47 3.05 -25.68
N LYS A 212 5.65 3.59 -25.42
CA LYS A 212 6.83 2.81 -25.08
C LYS A 212 6.87 2.54 -23.59
N PHE A 213 7.15 1.31 -23.23
CA PHE A 213 7.39 0.87 -21.86
C PHE A 213 8.80 0.31 -21.72
N GLU A 214 9.39 0.48 -20.56
CA GLU A 214 10.72 -0.03 -20.24
C GLU A 214 10.76 -0.67 -18.85
N PRO A 215 11.59 -1.71 -18.63
CA PRO A 215 11.79 -2.28 -17.32
C PRO A 215 12.51 -1.29 -16.40
N ILE A 216 12.08 -1.24 -15.13
CA ILE A 216 12.77 -0.56 -14.05
C ILE A 216 12.89 -1.53 -12.86
N PRO A 217 13.75 -1.31 -11.88
CA PRO A 217 13.85 -2.20 -10.72
C PRO A 217 12.51 -2.46 -10.05
N ASN A 218 12.13 -3.73 -9.95
CA ASN A 218 10.86 -4.22 -9.38
C ASN A 218 9.60 -3.62 -10.02
N GLY A 219 9.67 -3.18 -11.28
CA GLY A 219 8.55 -2.51 -11.91
C GLY A 219 8.74 -2.22 -13.39
N PHE A 220 7.89 -1.37 -13.94
CA PHE A 220 7.98 -0.91 -15.31
C PHE A 220 7.55 0.55 -15.42
N ARG A 221 8.06 1.22 -16.45
CA ARG A 221 7.83 2.62 -16.75
C ARG A 221 7.17 2.77 -18.11
N MET A 222 6.09 3.52 -18.18
CA MET A 222 5.66 4.13 -19.44
C MET A 222 6.57 5.34 -19.67
N SER A 223 7.46 5.21 -20.67
CA SER A 223 8.51 6.21 -20.95
C SER A 223 7.91 7.61 -21.17
N PRO A 224 8.68 8.68 -20.96
CA PRO A 224 8.22 10.04 -21.17
C PRO A 224 7.57 10.22 -22.52
N HIS A 225 6.34 10.72 -22.55
CA HIS A 225 5.56 10.86 -23.75
C HIS A 225 4.61 12.07 -23.69
N THR A 226 4.21 12.56 -24.84
CA THR A 226 3.13 13.54 -24.92
C THR A 226 1.79 12.86 -24.67
N PRO A 227 0.98 13.36 -23.70
CA PRO A 227 -0.34 12.79 -23.43
C PRO A 227 -1.28 12.96 -24.64
N SER A 228 -2.32 12.13 -24.66
CA SER A 228 -3.30 12.13 -25.75
C SER A 228 -4.02 13.47 -25.90
N SER A 229 -4.23 13.91 -27.14
CA SER A 229 -4.89 15.18 -27.48
C SER A 229 -6.36 15.26 -27.10
N ASN A 230 -6.99 14.15 -26.73
CA ASN A 230 -8.40 14.09 -26.33
C ASN A 230 -8.68 14.52 -24.88
N SER A 231 -7.67 15.01 -24.15
CA SER A 231 -7.80 15.53 -22.79
C SER A 231 -7.71 17.06 -22.77
N ALA A 232 -8.80 17.73 -22.40
CA ALA A 232 -8.85 19.19 -22.31
C ALA A 232 -7.82 19.77 -21.31
N PRO A 233 -7.60 19.22 -20.10
CA PRO A 233 -6.60 19.74 -19.18
C PRO A 233 -5.18 19.80 -19.77
N TYR A 234 -4.75 18.78 -20.51
CA TYR A 234 -3.41 18.77 -21.11
C TYR A 234 -3.28 19.82 -22.23
N ARG A 235 -4.31 19.98 -23.05
CA ARG A 235 -4.34 21.03 -24.09
C ARG A 235 -4.32 22.43 -23.48
N MET A 236 -5.06 22.64 -22.39
CA MET A 236 -5.05 23.92 -21.67
C MET A 236 -3.69 24.20 -21.06
N LEU A 237 -3.05 23.20 -20.45
CA LEU A 237 -1.71 23.34 -19.86
C LEU A 237 -0.68 23.69 -20.94
N GLN A 238 -0.67 22.99 -22.07
CA GLN A 238 0.20 23.27 -23.21
C GLN A 238 -0.03 24.68 -23.77
N LYS A 239 -1.30 25.09 -23.93
CA LYS A 239 -1.62 26.45 -24.40
C LYS A 239 -1.19 27.54 -23.42
N TYR A 240 -1.29 27.26 -22.12
CA TYR A 240 -0.90 28.22 -21.09
C TYR A 240 0.62 28.40 -20.98
N THR A 241 1.37 27.31 -21.05
CA THR A 241 2.83 27.35 -20.93
C THR A 241 3.54 27.68 -22.23
N GLY A 242 2.93 27.41 -23.38
CA GLY A 242 3.60 27.44 -24.69
C GLY A 242 4.56 26.26 -24.89
N GLU A 243 4.69 25.34 -23.91
CA GLU A 243 5.64 24.25 -23.90
C GLU A 243 4.94 22.88 -24.02
N PRO A 244 5.61 21.89 -24.59
CA PRO A 244 5.02 20.54 -24.69
C PRO A 244 4.77 19.96 -23.29
N VAL A 245 3.65 19.22 -23.16
CA VAL A 245 3.34 18.46 -21.96
C VAL A 245 4.00 17.10 -22.08
N THR A 246 4.75 16.70 -21.04
CA THR A 246 5.35 15.37 -20.93
C THR A 246 4.77 14.64 -19.73
N THR A 247 4.40 13.38 -19.93
CA THR A 247 3.92 12.50 -18.86
C THR A 247 4.81 11.27 -18.75
N THR A 248 5.14 10.88 -17.54
CA THR A 248 5.85 9.63 -17.20
C THR A 248 5.03 8.90 -16.16
N ILE A 249 4.86 7.58 -16.33
CA ILE A 249 4.11 6.75 -15.37
C ILE A 249 4.98 5.55 -15.02
N ASP A 250 5.21 5.35 -13.71
CA ASP A 250 5.90 4.19 -13.18
C ASP A 250 4.95 3.31 -12.38
N PHE A 251 5.16 2.03 -12.46
CA PHE A 251 4.63 1.06 -11.52
C PHE A 251 5.79 0.30 -10.87
N VAL A 252 5.75 0.19 -9.54
CA VAL A 252 6.75 -0.55 -8.75
C VAL A 252 6.03 -1.42 -7.72
N LEU A 253 6.51 -2.66 -7.57
CA LEU A 253 6.04 -3.54 -6.49
C LEU A 253 6.17 -2.85 -5.13
N PRO A 254 5.29 -3.13 -4.18
CA PRO A 254 4.21 -4.11 -4.28
C PRO A 254 2.97 -3.55 -5.02
N ASN A 255 2.75 -2.24 -5.07
CA ASN A 255 1.45 -1.69 -5.37
C ASN A 255 1.48 -0.18 -5.70
N ILE A 256 2.62 0.36 -6.08
CA ILE A 256 2.85 1.80 -6.20
C ILE A 256 2.82 2.21 -7.67
N ARG A 257 1.88 3.10 -8.03
CA ARG A 257 1.86 3.82 -9.31
C ARG A 257 2.17 5.28 -9.05
N THR A 258 3.17 5.80 -9.75
CA THR A 258 3.46 7.23 -9.77
C THR A 258 3.20 7.81 -11.16
N GLU A 259 2.80 9.06 -11.20
CA GLU A 259 2.63 9.81 -12.44
C GLU A 259 3.22 11.20 -12.29
N GLU A 260 4.06 11.58 -13.21
CA GLU A 260 4.67 12.89 -13.29
C GLU A 260 4.25 13.58 -14.60
N ILE A 261 3.73 14.79 -14.50
CA ILE A 261 3.33 15.61 -15.63
C ILE A 261 4.10 16.91 -15.55
N ARG A 262 4.74 17.30 -16.67
CA ARG A 262 5.51 18.53 -16.77
C ARG A 262 5.16 19.31 -18.02
N SER A 263 5.23 20.64 -17.91
CA SER A 263 5.14 21.55 -19.03
C SER A 263 5.85 22.87 -18.66
N GLY A 264 7.04 23.09 -19.19
CA GLY A 264 7.92 24.14 -18.77
C GLY A 264 8.25 24.07 -17.27
N LYS A 265 7.96 25.13 -16.52
CA LYS A 265 8.16 25.20 -15.05
C LYS A 265 6.98 24.62 -14.24
N LEU A 266 5.88 24.30 -14.91
CA LEU A 266 4.71 23.74 -14.24
C LEU A 266 4.81 22.22 -14.17
N TRP A 267 4.36 21.68 -13.04
CA TRP A 267 4.41 20.24 -12.79
C TRP A 267 3.23 19.76 -11.92
N PHE A 268 2.92 18.50 -12.10
CA PHE A 268 2.02 17.73 -11.26
C PHE A 268 2.67 16.37 -11.02
N SER A 269 2.64 15.91 -9.78
CA SER A 269 3.10 14.57 -9.41
C SER A 269 2.05 13.89 -8.56
N SER A 270 1.82 12.62 -8.81
CA SER A 270 0.91 11.82 -7.99
C SER A 270 1.50 10.45 -7.69
N ARG A 271 1.06 9.88 -6.56
CA ARG A 271 1.31 8.51 -6.16
C ARG A 271 -0.01 7.89 -5.74
N ALA A 272 -0.37 6.80 -6.37
CA ALA A 272 -1.47 5.93 -5.97
C ALA A 272 -0.90 4.60 -5.48
N THR A 273 -1.40 4.12 -4.34
CA THR A 273 -1.05 2.81 -3.79
C THR A 273 -2.33 2.01 -3.57
N VAL A 274 -2.31 0.73 -3.95
CA VAL A 274 -3.41 -0.19 -3.65
C VAL A 274 -2.99 -1.07 -2.48
N THR A 275 -3.41 -0.71 -1.29
CA THR A 275 -2.98 -1.34 -0.04
C THR A 275 -3.89 -2.51 0.30
N PRO A 276 -3.38 -3.74 0.46
CA PRO A 276 -4.16 -4.89 0.89
C PRO A 276 -4.57 -4.73 2.36
N VAL A 277 -5.87 -4.75 2.62
CA VAL A 277 -6.45 -4.73 3.98
C VAL A 277 -6.77 -6.16 4.39
N ARG A 278 -7.61 -6.83 3.60
CA ARG A 278 -7.97 -8.26 3.71
C ARG A 278 -8.03 -8.88 2.31
N ARG A 279 -8.26 -10.19 2.23
CA ARG A 279 -8.39 -10.89 0.94
C ARG A 279 -9.43 -10.28 0.00
N ASP A 280 -10.53 -9.81 0.57
CA ASP A 280 -11.69 -9.27 -0.14
C ASP A 280 -11.78 -7.74 -0.11
N LEU A 281 -10.77 -7.08 0.45
CA LEU A 281 -10.76 -5.63 0.63
C LEU A 281 -9.36 -5.07 0.45
N CYS A 282 -9.21 -4.14 -0.47
CA CYS A 282 -8.04 -3.27 -0.55
C CYS A 282 -8.44 -1.80 -0.48
N ARG A 283 -7.46 -0.92 -0.31
CA ARG A 283 -7.65 0.52 -0.23
C ARG A 283 -6.74 1.24 -1.21
N ILE A 284 -7.29 2.15 -2.01
CA ILE A 284 -6.48 3.11 -2.76
C ILE A 284 -6.17 4.29 -1.86
N ASP A 285 -4.89 4.58 -1.68
CA ASP A 285 -4.38 5.83 -1.13
C ASP A 285 -3.77 6.64 -2.26
N PHE A 286 -4.29 7.83 -2.48
CA PHE A 286 -3.88 8.74 -3.53
C PHE A 286 -3.36 10.04 -2.93
N VAL A 287 -2.13 10.38 -3.26
CA VAL A 287 -1.53 11.68 -2.93
C VAL A 287 -1.10 12.38 -4.21
N ALA A 288 -1.38 13.65 -4.30
CA ALA A 288 -0.95 14.49 -5.41
C ALA A 288 -0.37 15.82 -4.93
N ALA A 289 0.69 16.26 -5.60
CA ALA A 289 1.31 17.56 -5.39
C ALA A 289 1.49 18.28 -6.74
N TRP A 290 1.38 19.61 -6.74
CA TRP A 290 1.53 20.40 -7.95
C TRP A 290 1.84 21.88 -7.63
N ASN A 291 2.44 22.57 -8.60
CA ASN A 291 2.64 24.01 -8.54
C ASN A 291 1.71 24.81 -9.49
N LEU A 292 0.72 24.13 -10.08
CA LEU A 292 -0.31 24.77 -10.91
C LEU A 292 -1.17 25.74 -10.08
N LEU A 293 -1.79 26.73 -10.72
CA LEU A 293 -2.73 27.66 -10.06
C LEU A 293 -4.08 27.00 -9.68
N LEU A 294 -4.23 25.70 -9.85
CA LEU A 294 -5.44 24.94 -9.52
C LEU A 294 -5.60 24.83 -7.99
N PRO A 295 -6.68 25.38 -7.40
CA PRO A 295 -6.96 25.24 -5.98
C PRO A 295 -7.17 23.79 -5.54
N VAL A 296 -6.69 23.44 -4.34
CA VAL A 296 -6.83 22.08 -3.76
C VAL A 296 -8.28 21.63 -3.68
N THR A 297 -9.20 22.53 -3.31
CA THR A 297 -10.63 22.22 -3.21
C THR A 297 -11.25 21.79 -4.54
N ILE A 298 -10.90 22.50 -5.61
CA ILE A 298 -11.37 22.18 -6.97
C ILE A 298 -10.79 20.84 -7.43
N PHE A 299 -9.48 20.65 -7.28
CA PHE A 299 -8.83 19.38 -7.63
C PHE A 299 -9.48 18.20 -6.89
N ARG A 300 -9.76 18.35 -5.59
CA ARG A 300 -10.37 17.29 -4.77
C ARG A 300 -11.76 16.87 -5.26
N ILE A 301 -12.58 17.80 -5.79
CA ILE A 301 -13.89 17.48 -6.35
C ILE A 301 -13.74 16.52 -7.52
N PHE A 302 -12.85 16.84 -8.46
CA PHE A 302 -12.60 15.99 -9.63
C PHE A 302 -11.95 14.65 -9.25
N ALA A 303 -10.93 14.67 -8.41
CA ALA A 303 -10.23 13.45 -7.98
C ALA A 303 -11.13 12.50 -7.19
N LYS A 304 -12.01 13.02 -6.32
CA LYS A 304 -13.02 12.20 -5.63
C LYS A 304 -13.98 11.54 -6.61
N LYS A 305 -14.40 12.26 -7.66
CA LYS A 305 -15.26 11.70 -8.68
C LYS A 305 -14.60 10.54 -9.43
N PHE A 306 -13.31 10.67 -9.77
CA PHE A 306 -12.52 9.61 -10.40
C PHE A 306 -12.45 8.38 -9.51
N LEU A 307 -11.98 8.54 -8.27
CA LEU A 307 -11.89 7.43 -7.32
C LEU A 307 -13.22 6.73 -7.07
N ARG A 308 -14.31 7.49 -7.02
CA ARG A 308 -15.66 6.92 -6.85
C ARG A 308 -16.06 6.07 -8.06
N GLN A 309 -15.75 6.50 -9.27
CA GLN A 309 -16.05 5.74 -10.48
C GLN A 309 -15.28 4.42 -10.53
N ASP A 310 -14.01 4.42 -10.10
CA ASP A 310 -13.21 3.20 -9.95
C ASP A 310 -13.81 2.29 -8.88
N GLN A 311 -14.21 2.85 -7.73
CA GLN A 311 -14.86 2.11 -6.66
C GLN A 311 -16.17 1.45 -7.13
N GLU A 312 -17.03 2.19 -7.83
CA GLU A 312 -18.28 1.66 -8.40
C GLU A 312 -18.00 0.51 -9.38
N THR A 313 -16.96 0.63 -10.21
CA THR A 313 -16.53 -0.44 -11.12
C THR A 313 -16.06 -1.68 -10.37
N MET A 314 -15.25 -1.50 -9.30
CA MET A 314 -14.76 -2.62 -8.48
C MET A 314 -15.90 -3.31 -7.71
N ILE A 315 -16.91 -2.58 -7.25
CA ILE A 315 -18.11 -3.16 -6.64
C ILE A 315 -18.83 -4.08 -7.63
N LEU A 316 -19.03 -3.63 -8.86
CA LEU A 316 -19.65 -4.44 -9.91
C LEU A 316 -18.81 -5.63 -10.30
N GLN A 317 -17.49 -5.46 -10.37
CA GLN A 317 -16.57 -6.56 -10.65
C GLN A 317 -16.60 -7.61 -9.52
N ALA A 318 -16.59 -7.19 -8.26
CA ALA A 318 -16.66 -8.09 -7.12
C ALA A 318 -17.94 -8.93 -7.15
N GLU A 319 -19.07 -8.35 -7.58
CA GLU A 319 -20.31 -9.09 -7.76
C GLU A 319 -20.19 -10.16 -8.84
N GLY A 320 -19.62 -9.83 -9.99
CA GLY A 320 -19.40 -10.80 -11.07
C GLY A 320 -18.43 -11.92 -10.69
N LEU A 321 -17.38 -11.61 -9.92
CA LEU A 321 -16.37 -12.58 -9.49
C LEU A 321 -16.89 -13.65 -8.54
N LYS A 322 -18.01 -13.43 -7.85
CA LYS A 322 -18.70 -14.43 -7.01
C LYS A 322 -19.11 -15.66 -7.81
N HIS A 323 -19.32 -15.51 -9.11
CA HIS A 323 -19.74 -16.60 -10.00
C HIS A 323 -18.56 -17.34 -10.65
N ASN A 324 -17.33 -17.10 -10.18
CA ASN A 324 -16.10 -17.74 -10.66
C ASN A 324 -15.95 -17.73 -12.19
N PRO A 325 -16.08 -16.59 -12.87
CA PRO A 325 -15.99 -16.50 -14.32
C PRO A 325 -14.57 -16.80 -14.79
N ARG A 326 -14.46 -17.35 -16.01
CA ARG A 326 -13.16 -17.46 -16.67
C ARG A 326 -12.72 -16.06 -17.15
N LEU A 327 -11.75 -15.48 -16.46
CA LEU A 327 -11.15 -14.20 -16.83
C LEU A 327 -10.17 -14.37 -17.99
N MET A 328 -10.04 -13.32 -18.80
CA MET A 328 -9.14 -13.30 -19.94
C MET A 328 -8.40 -11.95 -19.99
N LEU A 329 -7.09 -12.00 -20.10
CA LEU A 329 -6.23 -10.85 -20.36
C LEU A 329 -5.84 -10.88 -21.85
N ILE A 330 -6.25 -9.86 -22.59
CA ILE A 330 -5.88 -9.70 -24.01
C ILE A 330 -4.43 -9.20 -24.12
N ASP A 331 -3.94 -9.04 -25.36
CA ASP A 331 -2.58 -8.53 -25.57
C ASP A 331 -2.48 -7.04 -25.26
N ASP A 332 -1.60 -6.36 -25.77
CA ASP A 332 -1.16 -4.97 -25.51
C ASP A 332 -1.95 -4.13 -24.47
N ALA A 333 -3.28 -4.10 -24.52
CA ALA A 333 -4.10 -3.35 -23.56
C ALA A 333 -3.96 -3.88 -22.12
N ASP A 334 -3.82 -5.22 -21.95
CA ASP A 334 -3.64 -5.86 -20.64
C ASP A 334 -2.19 -6.25 -20.36
N ARG A 335 -1.24 -5.84 -21.20
CA ARG A 335 0.18 -6.13 -21.00
C ARG A 335 0.71 -5.64 -19.66
N PRO A 336 0.34 -4.44 -19.15
CA PRO A 336 0.74 -4.00 -17.80
C PRO A 336 0.26 -4.96 -16.70
N ALA A 337 -0.96 -5.52 -16.82
CA ALA A 337 -1.46 -6.52 -15.87
C ALA A 337 -0.64 -7.82 -15.95
N LYS A 338 -0.31 -8.29 -17.15
CA LYS A 338 0.55 -9.47 -17.34
C LYS A 338 1.93 -9.27 -16.72
N TRP A 339 2.54 -8.08 -16.88
CA TRP A 339 3.82 -7.74 -16.23
C TRP A 339 3.70 -7.70 -14.73
N TYR A 340 2.63 -7.13 -14.17
CA TYR A 340 2.40 -7.14 -12.74
C TYR A 340 2.37 -8.57 -12.18
N PHE A 341 1.57 -9.47 -12.77
CA PHE A 341 1.52 -10.86 -12.33
C PHE A 341 2.86 -11.58 -12.50
N GLY A 342 3.60 -11.29 -13.56
CA GLY A 342 4.95 -11.82 -13.75
C GLY A 342 5.93 -11.32 -12.69
N LEU A 343 5.93 -10.02 -12.38
CA LEU A 343 6.74 -9.43 -11.30
C LEU A 343 6.41 -10.06 -9.95
N LYS A 344 5.11 -10.19 -9.63
CA LYS A 344 4.62 -10.80 -8.39
C LYS A 344 5.06 -12.26 -8.27
N ALA A 345 4.85 -13.04 -9.30
CA ALA A 345 5.25 -14.47 -9.31
C ALA A 345 6.77 -14.63 -9.13
N ASN A 346 7.56 -13.84 -9.87
CA ASN A 346 9.03 -13.90 -9.81
C ASN A 346 9.57 -13.39 -8.46
N TRP A 347 8.90 -12.42 -7.83
CA TRP A 347 9.23 -11.99 -6.47
C TRP A 347 8.99 -13.12 -5.46
N LEU A 348 7.80 -13.74 -5.49
CA LEU A 348 7.47 -14.84 -4.58
C LEU A 348 8.42 -16.03 -4.77
N ASP A 349 8.75 -16.37 -6.02
CA ASP A 349 9.72 -17.43 -6.32
C ASP A 349 11.12 -17.09 -5.82
N SER A 350 11.59 -15.87 -6.06
CA SER A 350 12.87 -15.37 -5.53
C SER A 350 12.94 -15.48 -4.00
N ARG A 351 11.87 -15.12 -3.30
CA ARG A 351 11.80 -15.26 -1.82
C ARG A 351 11.82 -16.71 -1.36
N ARG A 352 11.14 -17.59 -2.09
CA ARG A 352 11.08 -19.03 -1.79
C ARG A 352 12.41 -19.74 -2.04
N THR A 353 13.11 -19.38 -3.12
CA THR A 353 14.31 -20.09 -3.59
C THR A 353 15.62 -19.43 -3.17
N GLY A 354 15.60 -18.16 -2.78
CA GLY A 354 16.80 -17.33 -2.56
C GLY A 354 17.50 -16.91 -3.86
N ALA A 355 16.97 -17.24 -5.03
CA ALA A 355 17.51 -16.84 -6.31
C ALA A 355 17.23 -15.34 -6.60
N ALA A 356 18.02 -14.72 -7.45
CA ALA A 356 17.77 -13.36 -7.89
C ALA A 356 16.43 -13.27 -8.65
N MET A 357 15.66 -12.21 -8.39
CA MET A 357 14.41 -11.96 -9.08
C MET A 357 14.66 -11.73 -10.59
N VAL A 358 13.99 -12.48 -11.43
CA VAL A 358 14.03 -12.31 -12.89
C VAL A 358 12.94 -11.32 -13.30
N HIS A 359 13.30 -10.29 -14.07
CA HIS A 359 12.33 -9.33 -14.57
C HIS A 359 11.51 -9.92 -15.73
N PRO A 360 10.16 -9.77 -15.76
CA PRO A 360 9.33 -10.35 -16.83
C PRO A 360 9.48 -9.65 -18.19
N MET A 361 10.08 -8.46 -18.20
CA MET A 361 10.42 -7.74 -19.44
C MET A 361 11.90 -7.92 -19.72
N SER A 362 12.25 -8.35 -20.94
CA SER A 362 13.64 -8.48 -21.41
C SER A 362 14.24 -7.17 -21.91
N GLY A 363 13.42 -6.14 -22.13
CA GLY A 363 13.83 -4.83 -22.64
C GLY A 363 12.62 -3.94 -22.92
N PRO A 364 12.86 -2.76 -23.50
CA PRO A 364 11.76 -1.85 -23.87
C PRO A 364 10.80 -2.46 -24.90
N VAL A 365 9.50 -2.20 -24.71
CA VAL A 365 8.41 -2.69 -25.60
C VAL A 365 7.47 -1.53 -25.92
N THR A 366 7.04 -1.45 -27.17
CA THR A 366 5.98 -0.52 -27.58
C THR A 366 4.65 -1.25 -27.60
N LEU A 367 3.64 -0.71 -26.92
CA LEU A 367 2.29 -1.26 -26.86
C LEU A 367 1.32 -0.40 -27.67
N HIS A 368 0.34 -1.05 -28.27
CA HIS A 368 -0.72 -0.42 -29.07
C HIS A 368 -2.09 -0.79 -28.52
N TRP A 369 -2.93 0.20 -28.25
CA TRP A 369 -4.31 -0.02 -27.83
C TRP A 369 -5.20 1.13 -28.24
N ARG A 370 -6.51 0.98 -28.09
CA ARG A 370 -7.49 2.05 -28.32
C ARG A 370 -8.11 2.52 -27.03
N SER A 371 -8.00 3.81 -26.75
CA SER A 371 -8.67 4.44 -25.60
C SER A 371 -8.87 5.95 -25.72
#